data_19ab406d6c4a6600ee524275a1d099aa
#
_entry.id   19ab406d6c4a6600ee524275a1d099aa
#
_cell.length_a   1.000
_cell.length_b   1.000
_cell.length_c   1.000
_cell.angle_alpha   90.00
_cell.angle_beta   90.00
_cell.angle_gamma   90.00
#
_symmetry.space_group_name_H-M   'P 1'
#
loop_
_entity.id
_entity.type
_entity.pdbx_description
1 polymer ?
#
loop_
_entity_poly.entity_id
_entity_poly.type
_entity_poly.pdbx_seq_one_letter_code
_entity_poly.pdbx_strand_id
1 'polypeptide(L)'
;MRFGIRLADWFGGTQNIVDLAVLAEKNGFDSCWVSHDIFMRSSLVALTAIAERTSKIVLGNTILNPYTTNPAELAMYLATLDELSGGRVVCGISAGGMEYMDWLGIPHRRPLTRTREAVELIRLLLSGKVAEYDGREFRWGKQCYMRFKPLRGKIPVYIGGQGDKMLEYSGAAGEGALPLLYPPEFAEYAVGKIREGARKAGRRPSDVRIAGCVWMSIAGRREESVIDPLKELVAYFGPLLGAKGLGSVGLAPESFSEVHQAFREKGVRAAAKLVNERMLRLAIYGAQEDCISRLEKLIKAGVDEVLIGAPLGPDPRESVRIIGQQIIPYLSGRGGTGHK
;
A
#
# COMPACT_ATOMS: atom_id res chain seq x y z
N MET A 1 -1.43 -14.24 -11.03
CA MET A 1 -1.76 -13.54 -9.79
C MET A 1 -0.50 -13.34 -8.96
N ARG A 2 -0.30 -12.17 -8.35
CA ARG A 2 0.84 -11.87 -7.47
C ARG A 2 0.36 -11.56 -6.06
N PHE A 3 1.24 -11.81 -5.08
CA PHE A 3 0.99 -11.55 -3.67
C PHE A 3 2.16 -10.79 -3.06
N GLY A 4 1.86 -9.64 -2.47
CA GLY A 4 2.81 -8.85 -1.71
C GLY A 4 2.48 -8.86 -0.22
N ILE A 5 3.52 -8.73 0.60
CA ILE A 5 3.35 -8.40 2.02
C ILE A 5 3.44 -6.89 2.19
N ARG A 6 2.51 -6.29 2.95
CA ARG A 6 2.56 -4.88 3.31
C ARG A 6 2.84 -4.72 4.80
N LEU A 7 4.05 -4.29 5.11
CA LEU A 7 4.55 -4.13 6.46
C LEU A 7 4.41 -2.68 6.94
N ALA A 8 4.16 -2.49 8.21
CA ALA A 8 3.95 -1.20 8.85
C ALA A 8 4.50 -1.21 10.28
N ASP A 9 4.45 -0.08 10.93
CA ASP A 9 4.87 0.08 12.34
C ASP A 9 4.11 -0.82 13.32
N TRP A 10 2.98 -1.34 12.89
CA TRP A 10 2.13 -2.29 13.61
C TRP A 10 2.85 -3.58 14.04
N PHE A 11 3.90 -3.94 13.32
CA PHE A 11 4.70 -5.14 13.60
C PHE A 11 5.84 -4.93 14.61
N GLY A 12 5.86 -3.80 15.29
CA GLY A 12 6.86 -3.46 16.29
C GLY A 12 8.14 -2.86 15.69
N GLY A 13 9.31 -3.23 16.23
CA GLY A 13 10.58 -2.61 15.85
C GLY A 13 11.00 -2.86 14.41
N THR A 14 11.87 -2.00 13.86
CA THR A 14 12.38 -2.10 12.48
C THR A 14 12.96 -3.48 12.18
N GLN A 15 13.64 -4.10 13.13
CA GLN A 15 14.20 -5.45 12.96
C GLN A 15 13.10 -6.50 12.68
N ASN A 16 11.95 -6.42 13.36
CA ASN A 16 10.83 -7.33 13.10
C ASN A 16 10.25 -7.13 11.68
N ILE A 17 10.17 -5.89 11.22
CA ILE A 17 9.74 -5.57 9.84
C ILE A 17 10.69 -6.22 8.83
N VAL A 18 12.00 -6.10 9.04
CA VAL A 18 13.03 -6.71 8.18
C VAL A 18 12.94 -8.24 8.21
N ASP A 19 12.80 -8.84 9.38
CA ASP A 19 12.72 -10.30 9.53
C ASP A 19 11.44 -10.87 8.90
N LEU A 20 10.31 -10.16 8.99
CA LEU A 20 9.07 -10.54 8.30
C LEU A 20 9.21 -10.45 6.77
N ALA A 21 9.90 -9.44 6.25
CA ALA A 21 10.18 -9.33 4.81
C ALA A 21 11.06 -10.49 4.31
N VAL A 22 12.11 -10.84 5.04
CA VAL A 22 12.96 -12.01 4.73
C VAL A 22 12.16 -13.31 4.78
N LEU A 23 11.28 -13.45 5.77
CA LEU A 23 10.40 -14.62 5.89
C LEU A 23 9.40 -14.67 4.72
N ALA A 24 8.85 -13.54 4.30
CA ALA A 24 7.94 -13.46 3.16
C ALA A 24 8.62 -13.87 1.85
N GLU A 25 9.85 -13.39 1.59
CA GLU A 25 10.62 -13.84 0.43
C GLU A 25 10.80 -15.35 0.41
N LYS A 26 11.17 -15.95 1.56
CA LYS A 26 11.35 -17.40 1.70
C LYS A 26 10.07 -18.19 1.51
N ASN A 27 8.91 -17.57 1.73
CA ASN A 27 7.60 -18.19 1.60
C ASN A 27 6.86 -17.79 0.32
N GLY A 28 7.57 -17.29 -0.70
CA GLY A 28 7.03 -17.14 -2.05
C GLY A 28 6.19 -15.88 -2.29
N PHE A 29 6.28 -14.87 -1.43
CA PHE A 29 5.72 -13.55 -1.74
C PHE A 29 6.50 -12.88 -2.86
N ASP A 30 5.79 -12.23 -3.77
CA ASP A 30 6.38 -11.57 -4.95
C ASP A 30 6.95 -10.17 -4.62
N SER A 31 6.39 -9.49 -3.61
CA SER A 31 6.78 -8.13 -3.24
C SER A 31 6.65 -7.86 -1.74
N CYS A 32 7.46 -6.93 -1.26
CA CYS A 32 7.41 -6.37 0.09
C CYS A 32 7.20 -4.86 -0.01
N TRP A 33 6.13 -4.38 0.60
CA TRP A 33 5.76 -2.99 0.65
C TRP A 33 5.83 -2.49 2.09
N VAL A 34 6.48 -1.36 2.32
CA VAL A 34 6.56 -0.78 3.65
C VAL A 34 5.80 0.54 3.69
N SER A 35 4.89 0.67 4.67
CA SER A 35 4.15 1.90 4.89
C SER A 35 5.08 3.03 5.32
N HIS A 36 4.82 4.24 4.82
CA HIS A 36 5.55 5.45 5.17
C HIS A 36 4.56 6.49 5.71
N ASP A 37 4.02 6.19 6.88
CA ASP A 37 3.08 7.06 7.56
C ASP A 37 3.84 8.01 8.51
N ILE A 38 3.33 9.22 8.64
CA ILE A 38 3.93 10.25 9.49
C ILE A 38 3.89 9.83 10.96
N PHE A 39 4.95 10.14 11.69
CA PHE A 39 5.20 9.77 13.10
C PHE A 39 5.42 8.26 13.34
N MET A 40 5.48 7.46 12.28
CA MET A 40 5.82 6.05 12.32
C MET A 40 7.27 5.82 11.85
N ARG A 41 7.76 4.58 11.96
CA ARG A 41 9.12 4.23 11.52
C ARG A 41 9.30 4.46 10.04
N SER A 42 10.44 5.04 9.67
CA SER A 42 10.75 5.35 8.27
C SER A 42 10.82 4.09 7.40
N SER A 43 9.98 4.05 6.36
CA SER A 43 10.06 2.98 5.35
C SER A 43 11.40 3.01 4.61
N LEU A 44 12.03 4.18 4.49
CA LEU A 44 13.30 4.34 3.79
C LEU A 44 14.41 3.53 4.46
N VAL A 45 14.49 3.63 5.79
CA VAL A 45 15.44 2.85 6.60
C VAL A 45 15.12 1.36 6.55
N ALA A 46 13.84 0.99 6.72
CA ALA A 46 13.43 -0.40 6.69
C ALA A 46 13.70 -1.06 5.34
N LEU A 47 13.35 -0.41 4.22
CA LEU A 47 13.55 -0.95 2.87
C LEU A 47 15.03 -1.08 2.52
N THR A 48 15.90 -0.17 2.99
CA THR A 48 17.35 -0.31 2.83
C THR A 48 17.86 -1.58 3.51
N ALA A 49 17.45 -1.81 4.77
CA ALA A 49 17.84 -3.03 5.49
C ALA A 49 17.24 -4.31 4.86
N ILE A 50 16.01 -4.24 4.32
CA ILE A 50 15.39 -5.36 3.60
C ILE A 50 16.12 -5.64 2.29
N ALA A 51 16.55 -4.60 1.55
CA ALA A 51 17.30 -4.75 0.30
C ALA A 51 18.59 -5.57 0.48
N GLU A 52 19.31 -5.31 1.57
CA GLU A 52 20.55 -6.03 1.93
C GLU A 52 20.33 -7.48 2.34
N ARG A 53 19.14 -7.81 2.88
CA ARG A 53 18.85 -9.14 3.43
C ARG A 53 17.97 -10.02 2.54
N THR A 54 17.57 -9.50 1.38
CA THR A 54 16.74 -10.19 0.39
C THR A 54 17.36 -10.11 -0.99
N SER A 55 16.98 -11.00 -1.91
CA SER A 55 17.60 -11.08 -3.24
C SER A 55 16.63 -11.05 -4.41
N LYS A 56 15.35 -11.33 -4.20
CA LYS A 56 14.36 -11.51 -5.28
C LYS A 56 13.10 -10.67 -5.10
N ILE A 57 12.67 -10.48 -3.87
CA ILE A 57 11.40 -9.79 -3.56
C ILE A 57 11.46 -8.33 -4.05
N VAL A 58 10.40 -7.89 -4.74
CA VAL A 58 10.25 -6.51 -5.18
C VAL A 58 10.02 -5.61 -3.97
N LEU A 59 10.61 -4.43 -3.95
CA LEU A 59 10.60 -3.49 -2.83
C LEU A 59 9.78 -2.25 -3.18
N GLY A 60 8.78 -1.93 -2.37
CA GLY A 60 7.91 -0.78 -2.59
C GLY A 60 7.60 0.01 -1.33
N ASN A 61 7.24 1.27 -1.52
CA ASN A 61 6.68 2.12 -0.47
C ASN A 61 5.15 2.19 -0.60
N THR A 62 4.45 2.26 0.51
CA THR A 62 3.03 2.60 0.56
C THR A 62 2.80 3.68 1.61
N ILE A 63 2.92 4.94 1.27
CA ILE A 63 3.29 5.66 0.05
C ILE A 63 4.32 6.76 0.36
N LEU A 64 5.15 7.12 -0.58
CA LEU A 64 5.93 8.35 -0.51
C LEU A 64 5.01 9.56 -0.72
N ASN A 65 5.27 10.65 0.02
CA ASN A 65 4.37 11.80 0.06
C ASN A 65 5.11 13.07 -0.39
N PRO A 66 4.71 13.72 -1.50
CA PRO A 66 5.40 14.90 -2.01
C PRO A 66 5.10 16.19 -1.22
N TYR A 67 4.25 16.14 -0.18
CA TYR A 67 4.08 17.27 0.75
C TYR A 67 5.16 17.29 1.82
N THR A 68 5.56 16.13 2.30
CA THR A 68 6.54 15.99 3.39
C THR A 68 7.96 15.80 2.89
N THR A 69 8.14 15.35 1.62
CA THR A 69 9.44 15.13 1.03
C THR A 69 9.49 15.66 -0.39
N ASN A 70 10.53 16.42 -0.71
CA ASN A 70 10.71 16.99 -2.05
C ASN A 70 10.92 15.89 -3.10
N PRO A 71 10.33 16.00 -4.32
CA PRO A 71 10.53 15.01 -5.39
C PRO A 71 12.00 14.75 -5.75
N ALA A 72 12.92 15.70 -5.53
CA ALA A 72 14.35 15.50 -5.71
C ALA A 72 14.91 14.46 -4.72
N GLU A 73 14.57 14.58 -3.44
CA GLU A 73 15.00 13.62 -2.42
C GLU A 73 14.36 12.25 -2.64
N LEU A 74 13.08 12.22 -3.06
CA LEU A 74 12.41 10.98 -3.41
C LEU A 74 13.10 10.27 -4.58
N ALA A 75 13.48 11.00 -5.63
CA ALA A 75 14.21 10.44 -6.77
C ALA A 75 15.62 9.94 -6.39
N MET A 76 16.36 10.70 -5.56
CA MET A 76 17.65 10.28 -5.03
C MET A 76 17.53 8.99 -4.21
N TYR A 77 16.57 8.93 -3.30
CA TYR A 77 16.32 7.74 -2.49
C TYR A 77 15.97 6.52 -3.36
N LEU A 78 15.03 6.68 -4.29
CA LEU A 78 14.60 5.60 -5.17
C LEU A 78 15.76 5.08 -6.04
N ALA A 79 16.58 5.97 -6.62
CA ALA A 79 17.70 5.59 -7.44
C ALA A 79 18.79 4.85 -6.63
N THR A 80 19.08 5.32 -5.43
CA THR A 80 20.09 4.71 -4.56
C THR A 80 19.64 3.35 -4.04
N LEU A 81 18.37 3.24 -3.61
CA LEU A 81 17.78 1.95 -3.20
C LEU A 81 17.70 0.96 -4.36
N ASP A 82 17.43 1.45 -5.57
CA ASP A 82 17.37 0.63 -6.78
C ASP A 82 18.75 0.04 -7.13
N GLU A 83 19.79 0.84 -7.02
CA GLU A 83 21.19 0.40 -7.17
C GLU A 83 21.54 -0.64 -6.12
N LEU A 84 21.29 -0.36 -4.84
CA LEU A 84 21.58 -1.26 -3.72
C LEU A 84 20.84 -2.61 -3.85
N SER A 85 19.61 -2.58 -4.30
CA SER A 85 18.77 -3.78 -4.43
C SER A 85 18.97 -4.54 -5.75
N GLY A 86 19.81 -4.06 -6.67
CA GLY A 86 19.98 -4.66 -8.00
C GLY A 86 18.73 -4.55 -8.89
N GLY A 87 18.03 -3.40 -8.84
CA GLY A 87 16.91 -3.11 -9.74
C GLY A 87 15.54 -3.62 -9.29
N ARG A 88 15.32 -3.83 -7.98
CA ARG A 88 14.07 -4.40 -7.43
C ARG A 88 13.05 -3.36 -6.95
N VAL A 89 13.30 -2.07 -7.10
CA VAL A 89 12.46 -1.02 -6.52
C VAL A 89 11.24 -0.69 -7.38
N VAL A 90 10.14 -0.41 -6.71
CA VAL A 90 8.92 0.20 -7.24
C VAL A 90 8.56 1.41 -6.37
N CYS A 91 8.29 2.55 -7.00
CA CYS A 91 7.87 3.76 -6.32
C CYS A 91 6.37 3.74 -6.06
N GLY A 92 5.94 3.66 -4.82
CA GLY A 92 4.56 3.94 -4.44
C GLY A 92 4.43 5.39 -3.96
N ILE A 93 3.59 6.19 -4.60
CA ILE A 93 3.46 7.63 -4.33
C ILE A 93 2.00 8.07 -4.30
N SER A 94 1.67 8.99 -3.41
CA SER A 94 0.38 9.67 -3.34
C SER A 94 0.46 10.92 -2.46
N ALA A 95 -0.62 11.68 -2.42
CA ALA A 95 -0.74 12.89 -1.58
C ALA A 95 -0.82 12.61 -0.06
N GLY A 96 -1.04 11.37 0.35
CA GLY A 96 -1.27 11.02 1.75
C GLY A 96 -2.64 11.43 2.28
N GLY A 97 -2.87 11.21 3.56
CA GLY A 97 -4.08 11.62 4.26
C GLY A 97 -4.04 13.10 4.64
N MET A 98 -5.16 13.80 4.47
CA MET A 98 -5.31 15.22 4.81
C MET A 98 -5.04 15.47 6.30
N GLU A 99 -5.55 14.63 7.17
CA GLU A 99 -5.43 14.77 8.62
C GLU A 99 -3.97 14.80 9.10
N TYR A 100 -3.09 13.98 8.52
CA TYR A 100 -1.66 14.02 8.85
C TYR A 100 -1.00 15.35 8.45
N MET A 101 -1.46 15.94 7.33
CA MET A 101 -0.96 17.23 6.88
C MET A 101 -1.41 18.36 7.82
N ASP A 102 -2.66 18.29 8.30
CA ASP A 102 -3.20 19.24 9.27
C ASP A 102 -2.43 19.18 10.60
N TRP A 103 -2.06 18.00 11.08
CA TRP A 103 -1.23 17.85 12.29
C TRP A 103 0.16 18.48 12.15
N LEU A 104 0.70 18.48 10.93
CA LEU A 104 2.00 19.10 10.62
C LEU A 104 1.89 20.59 10.27
N GLY A 105 0.69 21.15 10.20
CA GLY A 105 0.48 22.51 9.72
C GLY A 105 0.82 22.68 8.24
N ILE A 106 0.82 21.61 7.45
CA ILE A 106 1.13 21.64 6.02
C ILE A 106 -0.18 21.79 5.23
N PRO A 107 -0.36 22.87 4.45
CA PRO A 107 -1.56 23.04 3.65
C PRO A 107 -1.71 21.95 2.59
N HIS A 108 -2.71 21.07 2.73
CA HIS A 108 -3.02 19.99 1.79
C HIS A 108 -3.83 20.50 0.58
N ARG A 109 -3.19 21.35 -0.22
CA ARG A 109 -3.83 21.97 -1.40
C ARG A 109 -3.49 21.21 -2.66
N ARG A 110 -4.45 21.09 -3.60
CA ARG A 110 -4.27 20.49 -4.94
C ARG A 110 -3.58 19.13 -4.95
N PRO A 111 -4.04 18.13 -4.16
CA PRO A 111 -3.35 16.87 -3.99
C PRO A 111 -3.07 16.13 -5.30
N LEU A 112 -4.01 16.17 -6.25
CA LEU A 112 -3.80 15.56 -7.56
C LEU A 112 -2.71 16.27 -8.38
N THR A 113 -2.70 17.62 -8.40
CA THR A 113 -1.69 18.40 -9.13
C THR A 113 -0.31 18.14 -8.55
N ARG A 114 -0.19 18.22 -7.22
CA ARG A 114 1.09 18.00 -6.54
C ARG A 114 1.65 16.60 -6.77
N THR A 115 0.80 15.57 -6.71
CA THR A 115 1.21 14.19 -7.00
C THR A 115 1.63 14.04 -8.46
N ARG A 116 0.89 14.64 -9.41
CA ARG A 116 1.23 14.62 -10.84
C ARG A 116 2.60 15.22 -11.10
N GLU A 117 2.81 16.44 -10.66
CA GLU A 117 4.08 17.15 -10.87
C GLU A 117 5.25 16.42 -10.20
N ALA A 118 5.04 15.85 -9.01
CA ALA A 118 6.05 15.04 -8.34
C ALA A 118 6.42 13.78 -9.15
N VAL A 119 5.44 13.08 -9.72
CA VAL A 119 5.68 11.91 -10.58
C VAL A 119 6.47 12.29 -11.83
N GLU A 120 6.12 13.40 -12.47
CA GLU A 120 6.82 13.92 -13.64
C GLU A 120 8.27 14.26 -13.32
N LEU A 121 8.52 14.97 -12.21
CA LEU A 121 9.86 15.36 -11.75
C LEU A 121 10.73 14.16 -11.37
N ILE A 122 10.18 13.19 -10.64
CA ILE A 122 10.87 11.94 -10.31
C ILE A 122 11.28 11.21 -11.60
N ARG A 123 10.40 11.10 -12.58
CA ARG A 123 10.71 10.45 -13.87
C ARG A 123 11.78 11.19 -14.66
N LEU A 124 11.74 12.52 -14.69
CA LEU A 124 12.77 13.33 -15.34
C LEU A 124 14.14 13.08 -14.71
N LEU A 125 14.23 13.16 -13.38
CA LEU A 125 15.49 12.93 -12.66
C LEU A 125 16.04 11.52 -12.89
N LEU A 126 15.19 10.49 -12.73
CA LEU A 126 15.59 9.10 -12.93
C LEU A 126 16.05 8.82 -14.35
N SER A 127 15.51 9.52 -15.36
CA SER A 127 15.94 9.37 -16.75
C SER A 127 17.31 10.00 -17.04
N GLY A 128 17.96 10.65 -16.06
CA GLY A 128 19.23 11.36 -16.21
C GLY A 128 19.12 12.71 -16.93
N LYS A 129 17.92 13.20 -17.18
CA LYS A 129 17.68 14.50 -17.80
C LYS A 129 17.70 15.63 -16.77
N VAL A 130 17.94 16.85 -17.26
CA VAL A 130 17.72 18.07 -16.48
C VAL A 130 16.22 18.21 -16.22
N ALA A 131 15.86 18.38 -14.97
CA ALA A 131 14.46 18.55 -14.54
C ALA A 131 14.11 20.05 -14.43
N GLU A 132 14.32 20.82 -15.52
CA GLU A 132 13.78 22.17 -15.62
C GLU A 132 12.24 22.09 -15.68
N TYR A 133 11.57 22.78 -14.76
CA TYR A 133 10.14 22.60 -14.59
C TYR A 133 9.46 23.89 -14.06
N ASP A 134 8.39 24.32 -14.71
CA ASP A 134 7.57 25.45 -14.29
C ASP A 134 6.12 24.99 -14.07
N GLY A 135 5.90 24.31 -12.95
CA GLY A 135 4.59 23.83 -12.51
C GLY A 135 3.88 24.77 -11.55
N ARG A 136 2.73 24.34 -11.07
CA ARG A 136 1.94 25.06 -10.06
C ARG A 136 2.43 24.82 -8.63
N GLU A 137 2.96 23.62 -8.37
CA GLU A 137 3.41 23.15 -7.06
C GLU A 137 4.94 23.14 -6.96
N PHE A 138 5.64 22.95 -8.08
CA PHE A 138 7.10 22.90 -8.13
C PHE A 138 7.63 23.78 -9.25
N ARG A 139 8.73 24.51 -8.96
CA ARG A 139 9.47 25.29 -9.93
C ARG A 139 10.94 25.03 -9.79
N TRP A 140 11.57 24.45 -10.82
CA TRP A 140 12.94 24.02 -10.81
C TRP A 140 13.70 24.57 -12.02
N GLY A 141 14.96 25.00 -11.77
CA GLY A 141 15.84 25.51 -12.81
C GLY A 141 16.76 24.42 -13.40
N LYS A 142 17.58 24.84 -14.35
CA LYS A 142 18.52 23.96 -15.11
C LYS A 142 19.57 23.24 -14.27
N GLN A 143 19.74 23.60 -13.00
CA GLN A 143 20.67 22.95 -12.09
C GLN A 143 20.11 21.65 -11.45
N CYS A 144 18.83 21.36 -11.67
CA CYS A 144 18.13 20.22 -11.10
C CYS A 144 18.33 18.97 -11.98
N TYR A 145 19.36 18.20 -11.69
CA TYR A 145 19.64 16.89 -12.32
C TYR A 145 20.38 15.98 -11.36
N MET A 146 20.30 14.66 -11.58
CA MET A 146 21.05 13.68 -10.78
C MET A 146 22.55 13.81 -11.04
N ARG A 147 23.36 13.86 -9.98
CA ARG A 147 24.84 13.94 -10.08
C ARG A 147 25.52 12.59 -10.29
N PHE A 148 24.76 11.52 -10.35
CA PHE A 148 25.17 10.16 -10.66
C PHE A 148 24.21 9.55 -11.66
N LYS A 149 24.62 8.47 -12.33
CA LYS A 149 23.78 7.77 -13.29
C LYS A 149 22.92 6.73 -12.56
N PRO A 150 21.58 6.85 -12.51
CA PRO A 150 20.71 5.83 -11.95
C PRO A 150 20.92 4.47 -12.63
N LEU A 151 20.84 3.36 -11.88
CA LEU A 151 20.92 2.01 -12.41
C LEU A 151 19.86 1.77 -13.50
N ARG A 152 18.63 2.18 -13.24
CA ARG A 152 17.53 2.17 -14.21
C ARG A 152 17.05 3.59 -14.49
N GLY A 153 16.98 3.97 -15.75
CA GLY A 153 16.38 5.25 -16.16
C GLY A 153 14.87 5.34 -15.96
N LYS A 154 14.23 4.24 -15.56
CA LYS A 154 12.79 4.14 -15.29
C LYS A 154 12.53 3.15 -14.16
N ILE A 155 12.14 3.65 -13.00
CA ILE A 155 11.58 2.87 -11.91
C ILE A 155 10.05 2.89 -12.06
N PRO A 156 9.34 1.75 -11.98
CA PRO A 156 7.88 1.74 -12.07
C PRO A 156 7.25 2.58 -10.96
N VAL A 157 6.28 3.41 -11.33
CA VAL A 157 5.54 4.27 -10.38
C VAL A 157 4.13 3.73 -10.20
N TYR A 158 3.79 3.40 -8.98
CA TYR A 158 2.46 3.00 -8.54
C TYR A 158 1.82 4.15 -7.78
N ILE A 159 0.65 4.60 -8.22
CA ILE A 159 -0.01 5.77 -7.67
C ILE A 159 -1.14 5.32 -6.74
N GLY A 160 -1.07 5.77 -5.48
CA GLY A 160 -2.06 5.49 -4.45
C GLY A 160 -3.25 6.44 -4.51
N GLY A 161 -4.43 5.96 -4.11
CA GLY A 161 -5.61 6.80 -4.02
C GLY A 161 -6.88 6.03 -3.62
N GLN A 162 -7.86 6.81 -3.10
CA GLN A 162 -9.21 6.32 -2.79
C GLN A 162 -10.29 7.13 -3.53
N GLY A 163 -10.02 8.41 -3.80
CA GLY A 163 -10.95 9.29 -4.51
C GLY A 163 -10.89 9.09 -6.03
N ASP A 164 -12.02 9.31 -6.70
CA ASP A 164 -12.22 9.05 -8.12
C ASP A 164 -11.12 9.63 -9.01
N LYS A 165 -10.81 10.92 -8.83
CA LYS A 165 -9.80 11.61 -9.64
C LYS A 165 -8.40 11.01 -9.47
N MET A 166 -8.06 10.55 -8.27
CA MET A 166 -6.75 9.94 -8.02
C MET A 166 -6.71 8.51 -8.54
N LEU A 167 -7.80 7.75 -8.42
CA LEU A 167 -7.94 6.42 -9.04
C LEU A 167 -7.86 6.51 -10.57
N GLU A 168 -8.56 7.45 -11.19
CA GLU A 168 -8.46 7.69 -12.64
C GLU A 168 -7.03 8.12 -13.05
N TYR A 169 -6.39 9.00 -12.28
CA TYR A 169 -5.02 9.42 -12.55
C TYR A 169 -4.01 8.25 -12.41
N SER A 170 -4.21 7.36 -11.45
CA SER A 170 -3.35 6.18 -11.31
C SER A 170 -3.40 5.29 -12.56
N GLY A 171 -4.58 5.13 -13.15
CA GLY A 171 -4.75 4.45 -14.44
C GLY A 171 -4.14 5.21 -15.61
N ALA A 172 -4.30 6.52 -15.63
CA ALA A 172 -3.81 7.37 -16.71
C ALA A 172 -2.28 7.44 -16.78
N ALA A 173 -1.59 7.46 -15.63
CA ALA A 173 -0.18 7.81 -15.56
C ALA A 173 0.72 6.78 -14.87
N GLY A 174 0.19 5.90 -14.01
CA GLY A 174 0.97 4.89 -13.28
C GLY A 174 1.36 3.68 -14.13
N GLU A 175 2.49 3.04 -13.86
CA GLU A 175 2.75 1.65 -14.24
C GLU A 175 1.91 0.70 -13.37
N GLY A 176 1.45 1.19 -12.21
CA GLY A 176 0.48 0.53 -11.37
C GLY A 176 -0.35 1.50 -10.56
N ALA A 177 -1.34 0.95 -9.88
CA ALA A 177 -2.22 1.63 -8.94
C ALA A 177 -2.18 0.92 -7.59
N LEU A 178 -2.26 1.71 -6.49
CA LEU A 178 -2.29 1.25 -5.11
C LEU A 178 -3.62 1.67 -4.44
N PRO A 179 -4.76 1.09 -4.82
CA PRO A 179 -6.01 1.37 -4.13
C PRO A 179 -5.99 0.76 -2.72
N LEU A 180 -6.51 1.51 -1.74
CA LEU A 180 -6.82 0.96 -0.42
C LEU A 180 -8.17 0.26 -0.51
N LEU A 181 -8.15 -1.06 -0.39
CA LEU A 181 -9.34 -1.91 -0.45
C LEU A 181 -9.82 -2.25 0.97
N TYR A 182 -10.17 -1.22 1.71
CA TYR A 182 -10.75 -1.24 3.05
C TYR A 182 -12.15 -0.63 2.99
N PRO A 183 -13.21 -1.42 2.74
CA PRO A 183 -13.27 -2.89 2.66
C PRO A 183 -12.90 -3.47 1.28
N PRO A 184 -12.67 -4.81 1.21
CA PRO A 184 -12.43 -5.52 -0.05
C PRO A 184 -13.56 -5.35 -1.09
N GLU A 185 -14.79 -5.15 -0.65
CA GLU A 185 -15.98 -4.90 -1.49
C GLU A 185 -15.86 -3.63 -2.35
N PHE A 186 -14.97 -2.71 -1.99
CA PHE A 186 -14.67 -1.51 -2.78
C PHE A 186 -13.86 -1.82 -4.06
N ALA A 187 -13.31 -3.04 -4.19
CA ALA A 187 -12.37 -3.38 -5.27
C ALA A 187 -12.96 -3.19 -6.65
N GLU A 188 -14.18 -3.66 -6.91
CA GLU A 188 -14.80 -3.56 -8.24
C GLU A 188 -14.92 -2.09 -8.69
N TYR A 189 -15.36 -1.22 -7.78
CA TYR A 189 -15.45 0.22 -8.05
C TYR A 189 -14.06 0.84 -8.33
N ALA A 190 -13.08 0.57 -7.47
CA ALA A 190 -11.74 1.13 -7.60
C ALA A 190 -11.06 0.67 -8.91
N VAL A 191 -11.13 -0.64 -9.22
CA VAL A 191 -10.63 -1.22 -10.48
C VAL A 191 -11.31 -0.59 -11.69
N GLY A 192 -12.64 -0.41 -11.63
CA GLY A 192 -13.41 0.25 -12.68
C GLY A 192 -12.88 1.67 -12.98
N LYS A 193 -12.66 2.48 -11.94
CA LYS A 193 -12.12 3.84 -12.05
C LYS A 193 -10.69 3.89 -12.58
N ILE A 194 -9.83 2.99 -12.13
CA ILE A 194 -8.44 2.89 -12.62
C ILE A 194 -8.43 2.55 -14.12
N ARG A 195 -9.21 1.55 -14.54
CA ARG A 195 -9.32 1.13 -15.94
C ARG A 195 -9.95 2.21 -16.82
N GLU A 196 -10.92 2.97 -16.29
CA GLU A 196 -11.50 4.14 -16.95
C GLU A 196 -10.43 5.21 -17.20
N GLY A 197 -9.61 5.54 -16.21
CA GLY A 197 -8.50 6.48 -16.32
C GLY A 197 -7.48 6.07 -17.38
N ALA A 198 -7.12 4.77 -17.43
CA ALA A 198 -6.25 4.25 -18.47
C ALA A 198 -6.83 4.45 -19.87
N ARG A 199 -8.12 4.10 -20.09
CA ARG A 199 -8.79 4.29 -21.38
C ARG A 199 -8.87 5.76 -21.80
N LYS A 200 -9.23 6.66 -20.89
CA LYS A 200 -9.27 8.12 -21.15
C LYS A 200 -7.90 8.67 -21.59
N ALA A 201 -6.81 8.08 -21.11
CA ALA A 201 -5.44 8.45 -21.47
C ALA A 201 -4.92 7.70 -22.72
N GLY A 202 -5.77 6.97 -23.46
CA GLY A 202 -5.38 6.22 -24.64
C GLY A 202 -4.49 4.99 -24.36
N ARG A 203 -4.47 4.51 -23.08
CA ARG A 203 -3.69 3.34 -22.67
C ARG A 203 -4.56 2.08 -22.62
N ARG A 204 -3.95 0.93 -22.83
CA ARG A 204 -4.62 -0.34 -22.56
C ARG A 204 -4.78 -0.52 -21.05
N PRO A 205 -5.97 -0.87 -20.54
CA PRO A 205 -6.17 -1.12 -19.12
C PRO A 205 -5.24 -2.19 -18.52
N SER A 206 -4.79 -3.15 -19.35
CA SER A 206 -3.83 -4.20 -18.98
C SER A 206 -2.40 -3.69 -18.75
N ASP A 207 -2.06 -2.47 -19.19
CA ASP A 207 -0.74 -1.88 -19.00
C ASP A 207 -0.57 -1.31 -17.58
N VAL A 208 -1.65 -1.28 -16.79
CA VAL A 208 -1.66 -0.76 -15.42
C VAL A 208 -1.91 -1.91 -14.45
N ARG A 209 -0.90 -2.26 -13.66
CA ARG A 209 -1.06 -3.30 -12.62
C ARG A 209 -1.80 -2.74 -11.42
N ILE A 210 -2.82 -3.43 -10.96
CA ILE A 210 -3.62 -3.02 -9.79
C ILE A 210 -3.14 -3.82 -8.59
N ALA A 211 -2.39 -3.17 -7.70
CA ALA A 211 -1.89 -3.74 -6.46
C ALA A 211 -2.78 -3.26 -5.29
N GLY A 212 -3.78 -4.06 -4.95
CA GLY A 212 -4.78 -3.72 -3.95
C GLY A 212 -4.27 -3.97 -2.53
N CYS A 213 -4.27 -2.92 -1.69
CA CYS A 213 -3.92 -3.05 -0.27
C CYS A 213 -5.12 -3.54 0.53
N VAL A 214 -4.96 -4.62 1.28
CA VAL A 214 -5.98 -5.16 2.19
C VAL A 214 -5.44 -5.33 3.60
N TRP A 215 -6.31 -5.20 4.59
CA TRP A 215 -6.05 -5.69 5.95
C TRP A 215 -6.43 -7.16 6.02
N MET A 216 -5.58 -7.94 6.64
CA MET A 216 -5.85 -9.37 6.80
C MET A 216 -5.39 -9.87 8.17
N SER A 217 -6.20 -10.74 8.76
CA SER A 217 -5.89 -11.44 10.00
C SER A 217 -6.28 -12.91 9.85
N ILE A 218 -5.29 -13.80 9.86
CA ILE A 218 -5.48 -15.24 9.65
C ILE A 218 -4.82 -16.04 10.79
N ALA A 219 -5.47 -17.14 11.18
CA ALA A 219 -4.89 -18.19 12.00
C ALA A 219 -5.24 -19.56 11.43
N GLY A 220 -4.53 -20.60 11.87
CA GLY A 220 -4.78 -21.97 11.43
C GLY A 220 -6.16 -22.52 11.82
N ARG A 221 -6.78 -21.94 12.83
CA ARG A 221 -8.15 -22.22 13.27
C ARG A 221 -8.91 -20.91 13.46
N ARG A 222 -10.25 -20.97 13.42
CA ARG A 222 -11.11 -19.81 13.69
C ARG A 222 -11.09 -19.53 15.19
N GLU A 223 -10.30 -18.56 15.61
CA GLU A 223 -10.14 -18.16 17.01
C GLU A 223 -10.49 -16.69 17.19
N GLU A 224 -10.98 -16.31 18.37
CA GLU A 224 -11.22 -14.90 18.75
C GLU A 224 -9.92 -14.08 18.71
N SER A 225 -8.78 -14.72 18.94
CA SER A 225 -7.45 -14.12 18.82
C SER A 225 -7.15 -13.49 17.46
N VAL A 226 -7.86 -13.88 16.38
CA VAL A 226 -7.75 -13.26 15.05
C VAL A 226 -8.38 -11.88 15.03
N ILE A 227 -9.37 -11.63 15.87
CA ILE A 227 -10.21 -10.43 15.84
C ILE A 227 -9.60 -9.28 16.64
N ASP A 228 -8.97 -9.57 17.79
CA ASP A 228 -8.52 -8.52 18.71
C ASP A 228 -7.47 -7.57 18.12
N PRO A 229 -6.38 -8.04 17.46
CA PRO A 229 -5.46 -7.15 16.76
C PRO A 229 -6.14 -6.34 15.65
N LEU A 230 -7.17 -6.93 15.01
CA LEU A 230 -7.92 -6.28 13.95
C LEU A 230 -8.81 -5.15 14.48
N LYS A 231 -9.41 -5.32 15.66
CA LYS A 231 -10.21 -4.27 16.31
C LYS A 231 -9.38 -3.02 16.58
N GLU A 232 -8.14 -3.16 17.06
CA GLU A 232 -7.25 -2.03 17.29
C GLU A 232 -6.92 -1.30 15.97
N LEU A 233 -6.62 -2.04 14.91
CA LEU A 233 -6.34 -1.50 13.59
C LEU A 233 -7.55 -0.74 13.01
N VAL A 234 -8.74 -1.33 13.10
CA VAL A 234 -9.99 -0.72 12.63
C VAL A 234 -10.36 0.50 13.46
N ALA A 235 -10.12 0.47 14.78
CA ALA A 235 -10.37 1.62 15.65
C ALA A 235 -9.46 2.82 15.30
N TYR A 236 -8.22 2.56 14.92
CA TYR A 236 -7.28 3.61 14.53
C TYR A 236 -7.57 4.18 13.14
N PHE A 237 -7.70 3.32 12.13
CA PHE A 237 -7.78 3.74 10.73
C PHE A 237 -9.20 3.88 10.19
N GLY A 238 -10.18 3.18 10.78
CA GLY A 238 -11.58 3.21 10.31
C GLY A 238 -12.16 4.62 10.17
N PRO A 239 -11.98 5.50 11.17
CA PRO A 239 -12.42 6.91 11.11
C PRO A 239 -11.82 7.72 9.96
N LEU A 240 -10.66 7.31 9.43
CA LEU A 240 -9.91 8.02 8.38
C LEU A 240 -10.27 7.54 6.96
N LEU A 241 -11.15 6.54 6.84
CA LEU A 241 -11.50 5.97 5.54
C LEU A 241 -12.54 6.80 4.80
N GLY A 242 -12.42 6.84 3.48
CA GLY A 242 -13.34 7.59 2.62
C GLY A 242 -14.75 7.02 2.59
N ALA A 243 -15.75 7.89 2.56
CA ALA A 243 -17.18 7.55 2.60
C ALA A 243 -17.60 6.51 1.54
N LYS A 244 -17.02 6.54 0.34
CA LYS A 244 -17.34 5.57 -0.74
C LYS A 244 -16.92 4.15 -0.37
N GLY A 245 -15.71 3.97 0.18
CA GLY A 245 -15.25 2.68 0.66
C GLY A 245 -16.14 2.16 1.77
N LEU A 246 -16.39 2.98 2.78
CA LEU A 246 -17.29 2.65 3.89
C LEU A 246 -18.70 2.28 3.41
N GLY A 247 -19.24 3.04 2.46
CA GLY A 247 -20.57 2.82 1.89
C GLY A 247 -20.75 1.45 1.21
N SER A 248 -19.66 0.86 0.67
CA SER A 248 -19.72 -0.46 0.02
C SER A 248 -20.05 -1.60 1.00
N VAL A 249 -19.92 -1.39 2.30
CA VAL A 249 -20.34 -2.31 3.37
C VAL A 249 -21.44 -1.73 4.26
N GLY A 250 -22.07 -0.63 3.80
CA GLY A 250 -23.16 0.04 4.50
C GLY A 250 -22.71 0.78 5.77
N LEU A 251 -21.45 1.21 5.83
CA LEU A 251 -20.90 2.11 6.84
C LEU A 251 -20.85 3.55 6.30
N ALA A 252 -20.78 4.50 7.21
CA ALA A 252 -20.54 5.90 6.92
C ALA A 252 -19.46 6.44 7.88
N PRO A 253 -18.82 7.59 7.61
CA PRO A 253 -17.86 8.19 8.55
C PRO A 253 -18.44 8.33 9.96
N GLU A 254 -19.69 8.69 10.08
CA GLU A 254 -20.42 8.87 11.33
C GLU A 254 -20.56 7.55 12.13
N SER A 255 -20.47 6.39 11.47
CA SER A 255 -20.45 5.08 12.13
C SER A 255 -19.27 4.94 13.10
N PHE A 256 -18.22 5.72 12.91
CA PHE A 256 -17.01 5.71 13.73
C PHE A 256 -16.94 6.83 14.78
N SER A 257 -17.98 7.66 14.95
CA SER A 257 -17.92 8.83 15.84
C SER A 257 -17.56 8.45 17.28
N GLU A 258 -18.21 7.43 17.85
CA GLU A 258 -17.93 6.96 19.21
C GLU A 258 -16.54 6.32 19.33
N VAL A 259 -16.13 5.56 18.31
CA VAL A 259 -14.79 4.94 18.22
C VAL A 259 -13.72 6.03 18.20
N HIS A 260 -13.91 7.07 17.37
CA HIS A 260 -12.97 8.19 17.24
C HIS A 260 -12.90 9.00 18.53
N GLN A 261 -14.03 9.28 19.18
CA GLN A 261 -14.06 9.96 20.47
C GLN A 261 -13.32 9.16 21.53
N ALA A 262 -13.62 7.86 21.67
CA ALA A 262 -12.94 6.99 22.63
C ALA A 262 -11.43 6.89 22.36
N PHE A 263 -11.01 6.89 21.09
CA PHE A 263 -9.59 6.92 20.71
C PHE A 263 -8.89 8.18 21.22
N ARG A 264 -9.49 9.34 21.03
CA ARG A 264 -8.93 10.62 21.46
C ARG A 264 -8.86 10.78 22.96
N GLU A 265 -9.86 10.28 23.69
CA GLU A 265 -9.98 10.46 25.13
C GLU A 265 -9.26 9.37 25.93
N LYS A 266 -9.27 8.11 25.45
CA LYS A 266 -8.88 6.92 26.24
C LYS A 266 -7.90 6.00 25.50
N GLY A 267 -7.51 6.37 24.27
CA GLY A 267 -6.56 5.61 23.44
C GLY A 267 -7.15 4.41 22.71
N VAL A 268 -6.32 3.78 21.86
CA VAL A 268 -6.72 2.75 20.90
C VAL A 268 -7.38 1.53 21.53
N ARG A 269 -6.91 1.08 22.70
CA ARG A 269 -7.46 -0.10 23.40
C ARG A 269 -8.91 0.11 23.88
N ALA A 270 -9.25 1.32 24.29
CA ALA A 270 -10.63 1.66 24.67
C ALA A 270 -11.52 1.76 23.44
N ALA A 271 -11.04 2.39 22.37
CA ALA A 271 -11.74 2.50 21.11
C ALA A 271 -11.99 1.13 20.45
N ALA A 272 -11.04 0.21 20.52
CA ALA A 272 -11.15 -1.15 19.99
C ALA A 272 -12.35 -1.94 20.56
N LYS A 273 -12.73 -1.67 21.82
CA LYS A 273 -13.90 -2.30 22.45
C LYS A 273 -15.24 -1.90 21.81
N LEU A 274 -15.27 -0.76 21.12
CA LEU A 274 -16.45 -0.25 20.41
C LEU A 274 -16.52 -0.72 18.97
N VAL A 275 -15.49 -1.39 18.47
CA VAL A 275 -15.49 -1.96 17.12
C VAL A 275 -16.40 -3.19 17.08
N ASN A 276 -17.44 -3.11 16.26
CA ASN A 276 -18.44 -4.17 16.08
C ASN A 276 -18.16 -5.00 14.81
N GLU A 277 -18.91 -6.11 14.65
CA GLU A 277 -18.75 -7.02 13.50
C GLU A 277 -18.92 -6.33 12.13
N ARG A 278 -19.78 -5.32 12.04
CA ARG A 278 -20.01 -4.58 10.80
C ARG A 278 -18.76 -3.80 10.39
N MET A 279 -18.07 -3.21 11.36
CA MET A 279 -16.82 -2.49 11.14
C MET A 279 -15.66 -3.44 10.78
N LEU A 280 -15.67 -4.68 11.26
CA LEU A 280 -14.67 -5.69 10.91
C LEU A 280 -14.75 -6.13 9.44
N ARG A 281 -15.85 -5.84 8.73
CA ARG A 281 -15.94 -6.06 7.28
C ARG A 281 -14.91 -5.27 6.47
N LEU A 282 -14.30 -4.24 7.06
CA LEU A 282 -13.19 -3.51 6.43
C LEU A 282 -11.96 -4.37 6.14
N ALA A 283 -11.89 -5.57 6.72
CA ALA A 283 -10.74 -6.47 6.59
C ALA A 283 -11.14 -7.88 6.14
N ILE A 284 -10.15 -8.66 5.74
CA ILE A 284 -10.25 -10.10 5.50
C ILE A 284 -9.77 -10.81 6.77
N TYR A 285 -10.59 -11.68 7.36
CA TYR A 285 -10.19 -12.40 8.57
C TYR A 285 -10.92 -13.73 8.71
N GLY A 286 -10.35 -14.62 9.49
CA GLY A 286 -10.91 -15.91 9.83
C GLY A 286 -9.96 -17.07 9.60
N ALA A 287 -10.53 -18.26 9.34
CA ALA A 287 -9.81 -19.43 8.93
C ALA A 287 -9.31 -19.29 7.47
N GLN A 288 -8.50 -20.22 7.02
CA GLN A 288 -7.90 -20.20 5.69
C GLN A 288 -8.96 -20.10 4.57
N GLU A 289 -10.04 -20.87 4.67
CA GLU A 289 -11.11 -20.93 3.67
C GLU A 289 -11.85 -19.60 3.59
N ASP A 290 -12.12 -18.94 4.72
CA ASP A 290 -12.75 -17.62 4.79
C ASP A 290 -11.89 -16.58 4.06
N CYS A 291 -10.58 -16.61 4.32
CA CYS A 291 -9.62 -15.70 3.70
C CYS A 291 -9.51 -15.96 2.19
N ILE A 292 -9.41 -17.21 1.75
CA ILE A 292 -9.35 -17.59 0.33
C ILE A 292 -10.59 -17.07 -0.40
N SER A 293 -11.79 -17.33 0.13
CA SER A 293 -13.06 -16.91 -0.50
C SER A 293 -13.10 -15.39 -0.74
N ARG A 294 -12.58 -14.59 0.20
CA ARG A 294 -12.55 -13.12 0.04
C ARG A 294 -11.43 -12.65 -0.90
N LEU A 295 -10.29 -13.32 -0.92
CA LEU A 295 -9.21 -13.05 -1.87
C LEU A 295 -9.62 -13.37 -3.31
N GLU A 296 -10.35 -14.46 -3.55
CA GLU A 296 -10.92 -14.82 -4.86
C GLU A 296 -11.83 -13.71 -5.41
N LYS A 297 -12.64 -13.06 -4.55
CA LYS A 297 -13.47 -11.93 -4.96
C LYS A 297 -12.64 -10.75 -5.45
N LEU A 298 -11.51 -10.45 -4.80
CA LEU A 298 -10.59 -9.41 -5.26
C LEU A 298 -9.96 -9.75 -6.64
N ILE A 299 -9.54 -10.99 -6.80
CA ILE A 299 -8.98 -11.48 -8.08
C ILE A 299 -10.05 -11.36 -9.18
N LYS A 300 -11.27 -11.79 -8.90
CA LYS A 300 -12.40 -11.71 -9.82
C LYS A 300 -12.80 -10.26 -10.17
N ALA A 301 -12.65 -9.34 -9.22
CA ALA A 301 -12.82 -7.90 -9.45
C ALA A 301 -11.73 -7.30 -10.35
N GLY A 302 -10.64 -8.02 -10.61
CA GLY A 302 -9.56 -7.62 -11.50
C GLY A 302 -8.36 -6.97 -10.81
N VAL A 303 -8.14 -7.28 -9.53
CA VAL A 303 -6.89 -6.98 -8.82
C VAL A 303 -5.80 -7.91 -9.33
N ASP A 304 -4.65 -7.36 -9.73
CA ASP A 304 -3.52 -8.12 -10.31
C ASP A 304 -2.51 -8.58 -9.26
N GLU A 305 -2.45 -7.85 -8.15
CA GLU A 305 -1.59 -8.13 -7.00
C GLU A 305 -2.31 -7.77 -5.71
N VAL A 306 -2.36 -8.69 -4.72
CA VAL A 306 -2.91 -8.39 -3.40
C VAL A 306 -1.78 -8.10 -2.44
N LEU A 307 -1.79 -6.89 -1.85
CA LEU A 307 -0.85 -6.47 -0.82
C LEU A 307 -1.47 -6.74 0.55
N ILE A 308 -1.07 -7.86 1.14
CA ILE A 308 -1.60 -8.33 2.42
C ILE A 308 -0.90 -7.59 3.56
N GLY A 309 -1.67 -6.78 4.29
CA GLY A 309 -1.19 -5.94 5.38
C GLY A 309 -1.65 -6.38 6.76
N ALA A 310 -1.26 -5.56 7.74
CA ALA A 310 -1.56 -5.78 9.16
C ALA A 310 -3.04 -6.11 9.43
N PRO A 311 -3.28 -6.82 10.54
CA PRO A 311 -2.32 -7.30 11.55
C PRO A 311 -1.64 -8.62 11.20
N LEU A 312 -2.00 -9.29 10.12
CA LEU A 312 -1.65 -10.62 9.64
C LEU A 312 -2.24 -11.77 10.48
N GLY A 313 -2.35 -11.62 11.79
CA GLY A 313 -2.90 -12.58 12.72
C GLY A 313 -2.28 -12.45 14.11
N PRO A 314 -2.61 -13.36 15.03
CA PRO A 314 -2.06 -13.37 16.39
C PRO A 314 -0.53 -13.57 16.42
N ASP A 315 -0.01 -14.41 15.51
CA ASP A 315 1.41 -14.57 15.22
C ASP A 315 1.69 -14.22 13.76
N PRO A 316 2.22 -13.02 13.47
CA PRO A 316 2.52 -12.60 12.11
C PRO A 316 3.49 -13.53 11.36
N ARG A 317 4.42 -14.20 12.05
CA ARG A 317 5.38 -15.13 11.43
C ARG A 317 4.68 -16.40 10.97
N GLU A 318 3.77 -16.94 11.78
CA GLU A 318 2.96 -18.09 11.42
C GLU A 318 2.00 -17.75 10.28
N SER A 319 1.35 -16.60 10.35
CA SER A 319 0.47 -16.11 9.28
C SER A 319 1.21 -15.98 7.94
N VAL A 320 2.43 -15.46 7.92
CA VAL A 320 3.27 -15.40 6.70
C VAL A 320 3.52 -16.80 6.13
N ARG A 321 3.77 -17.82 6.99
CA ARG A 321 3.95 -19.20 6.52
C ARG A 321 2.66 -19.79 5.96
N ILE A 322 1.53 -19.62 6.65
CA ILE A 322 0.21 -20.10 6.18
C ILE A 322 -0.11 -19.48 4.81
N ILE A 323 0.03 -18.16 4.70
CA ILE A 323 -0.24 -17.45 3.44
C ILE A 323 0.68 -17.96 2.33
N GLY A 324 1.99 -18.02 2.59
CA GLY A 324 2.99 -18.39 1.59
C GLY A 324 2.93 -19.86 1.14
N GLN A 325 2.67 -20.76 2.06
CA GLN A 325 2.73 -22.21 1.79
C GLN A 325 1.38 -22.81 1.37
N GLN A 326 0.25 -22.15 1.71
CA GLN A 326 -1.08 -22.71 1.49
C GLN A 326 -1.94 -21.82 0.58
N ILE A 327 -2.01 -20.49 0.84
CA ILE A 327 -2.90 -19.60 0.10
C ILE A 327 -2.29 -19.19 -1.25
N ILE A 328 -1.03 -18.74 -1.26
CA ILE A 328 -0.37 -18.29 -2.50
C ILE A 328 -0.33 -19.41 -3.55
N PRO A 329 0.12 -20.66 -3.25
CA PRO A 329 0.12 -21.73 -4.22
C PRO A 329 -1.28 -22.05 -4.77
N TYR A 330 -2.28 -22.09 -3.90
CA TYR A 330 -3.67 -22.34 -4.29
C TYR A 330 -4.20 -21.28 -5.27
N LEU A 331 -4.12 -19.98 -4.89
CA LEU A 331 -4.68 -18.88 -5.69
C LEU A 331 -3.86 -18.51 -6.93
N SER A 332 -2.55 -18.79 -6.95
CA SER A 332 -1.69 -18.49 -8.10
C SER A 332 -1.61 -19.62 -9.13
N GLY A 333 -2.22 -20.76 -8.88
CA GLY A 333 -2.06 -21.96 -9.69
C GLY A 333 -0.66 -22.58 -9.63
N ARG A 334 0.20 -22.14 -8.67
CA ARG A 334 1.55 -22.68 -8.46
C ARG A 334 1.55 -24.02 -7.70
N GLY A 335 0.38 -24.47 -7.24
CA GLY A 335 0.18 -25.67 -6.42
C GLY A 335 -0.15 -26.97 -7.21
N GLY A 336 0.00 -26.98 -8.51
CA GLY A 336 -0.34 -28.14 -9.33
C GLY A 336 0.83 -29.06 -9.66
N THR A 337 1.46 -29.71 -8.65
CA THR A 337 2.15 -31.01 -8.81
C THR A 337 2.44 -31.59 -7.43
N GLY A 338 1.53 -32.42 -6.91
CA GLY A 338 1.86 -33.24 -5.76
C GLY A 338 0.67 -33.65 -4.89
N HIS A 339 -0.32 -34.31 -5.46
CA HIS A 339 -1.08 -35.39 -4.81
C HIS A 339 -1.86 -36.13 -5.91
N LYS A 340 -1.20 -37.14 -6.46
CA LYS A 340 -1.87 -38.34 -7.01
C LYS A 340 -1.73 -39.46 -6.00
#